data_20b5d624e0b34d0124a86b31c401f93d
#
_entry.id   20b5d624e0b34d0124a86b31c401f93d
#
_cell.length_a   1.000
_cell.length_b   1.000
_cell.length_c   1.000
_cell.angle_alpha   90.00
_cell.angle_beta   90.00
_cell.angle_gamma   90.00
#
_symmetry.space_group_name_H-M   'P 1'
#
loop_
_entity.id
_entity.type
_entity.pdbx_description
1 polymer ?
#
loop_
_entity_poly.entity_id
_entity_poly.type
_entity_poly.pdbx_seq_one_letter_code
_entity_poly.pdbx_strand_id
1 'polypeptide(L)'
;MLFNIPKREPDDVNKIIEKVQETAEFKPVLKVKNGTVLNTLELIKANVEKNLGTYHCLLLDSNEAWLDYCRNVDKNTIVSLDTETSGLTFKDQVEGVAGVCIKSLNQTEAYAPIGHISTITDDYYPNQVSKEAIKQGFDILNKRGSKYIFHNAYYDLVVLKGLLGYFVPVYWDTMVASFLLNENEPHGLKYLYDKYVMKGKAGVHKFAELFDGIPFNYIPPNIGCKYSAHDSKMTEALYLFQKPFLTKGTSECTEYKLEGVCDVFYTEELPLIPVLADMYWRGIHVDLNKVNELIEKYTKLRDKAKKEFDMVISTLREEILFRAKNNGDIEYPVNYNSPAQIKVLIYEILKSGVIFKKEPTGTGKHVLDTVLNEAKYKG
;
A
#
# COMPACT_ATOMS: atom_id res chain seq x y z
N MET A 1 14.98 3.67 -32.52
CA MET A 1 14.19 2.44 -32.63
C MET A 1 12.94 2.64 -31.78
N LEU A 2 11.80 2.86 -32.40
CA LEU A 2 10.51 2.95 -31.74
C LEU A 2 10.09 1.52 -31.38
N PHE A 3 9.93 1.23 -30.11
CA PHE A 3 9.38 -0.04 -29.65
C PHE A 3 7.94 -0.16 -30.14
N ASN A 4 7.69 -1.13 -31.02
CA ASN A 4 6.36 -1.48 -31.47
C ASN A 4 5.71 -2.30 -30.34
N ILE A 5 5.02 -1.63 -29.41
CA ILE A 5 4.24 -2.29 -28.36
C ILE A 5 2.94 -2.77 -29.04
N PRO A 6 2.65 -4.08 -29.09
CA PRO A 6 1.40 -4.58 -29.64
C PRO A 6 0.25 -3.98 -28.82
N LYS A 7 -0.68 -3.30 -29.48
CA LYS A 7 -1.93 -2.88 -28.85
C LYS A 7 -2.72 -4.14 -28.47
N ARG A 8 -2.87 -4.39 -27.18
CA ARG A 8 -3.83 -5.39 -26.71
C ARG A 8 -5.24 -4.85 -26.89
N GLU A 9 -6.12 -5.66 -27.47
CA GLU A 9 -7.54 -5.35 -27.50
C GLU A 9 -8.09 -5.37 -26.06
N PRO A 10 -9.02 -4.47 -25.70
CA PRO A 10 -9.64 -4.41 -24.36
C PRO A 10 -10.27 -5.73 -23.90
N ASP A 11 -10.71 -6.57 -24.84
CA ASP A 11 -11.33 -7.87 -24.58
C ASP A 11 -10.39 -8.90 -23.95
N ASP A 12 -9.07 -8.81 -24.16
CA ASP A 12 -8.12 -9.76 -23.56
C ASP A 12 -7.92 -9.51 -22.06
N VAL A 13 -8.01 -8.26 -21.63
CA VAL A 13 -7.92 -7.91 -20.20
C VAL A 13 -9.19 -8.34 -19.47
N ASN A 14 -10.35 -8.15 -20.09
CA ASN A 14 -11.62 -8.59 -19.53
C ASN A 14 -11.71 -10.12 -19.41
N LYS A 15 -11.19 -10.88 -20.37
CA LYS A 15 -11.10 -12.35 -20.30
C LYS A 15 -10.17 -12.85 -19.21
N ILE A 16 -9.09 -12.11 -18.89
CA ILE A 16 -8.21 -12.45 -17.75
C ILE A 16 -8.93 -12.15 -16.44
N ILE A 17 -9.65 -11.02 -16.37
CA ILE A 17 -10.47 -10.66 -15.21
C ILE A 17 -11.61 -11.68 -15.03
N GLU A 18 -12.31 -12.09 -16.08
CA GLU A 18 -13.34 -13.13 -16.06
C GLU A 18 -12.75 -14.49 -15.61
N LYS A 19 -11.58 -14.89 -16.08
CA LYS A 19 -10.91 -16.12 -15.62
C LYS A 19 -10.47 -16.10 -14.16
N VAL A 20 -10.14 -14.92 -13.63
CA VAL A 20 -9.84 -14.73 -12.19
C VAL A 20 -11.14 -14.75 -11.37
N GLN A 21 -12.27 -14.35 -11.96
CA GLN A 21 -13.59 -14.38 -11.31
C GLN A 21 -14.22 -15.77 -11.21
N GLU A 22 -13.77 -16.76 -12.02
CA GLU A 22 -14.24 -18.16 -11.93
C GLU A 22 -13.55 -18.99 -10.83
N THR A 23 -12.56 -18.44 -10.13
CA THR A 23 -11.88 -19.13 -9.02
C THR A 23 -12.35 -18.60 -7.67
N ALA A 24 -12.75 -19.50 -6.79
CA ALA A 24 -13.16 -19.35 -5.38
C ALA A 24 -13.18 -17.92 -4.81
N GLU A 25 -14.32 -17.54 -4.25
CA GLU A 25 -14.54 -16.26 -3.55
C GLU A 25 -13.31 -15.78 -2.77
N PHE A 26 -12.79 -14.60 -3.11
CA PHE A 26 -11.59 -14.07 -2.46
C PHE A 26 -11.89 -13.79 -0.99
N LYS A 27 -11.19 -14.47 -0.10
CA LYS A 27 -11.19 -14.16 1.33
C LYS A 27 -9.79 -13.76 1.77
N PRO A 28 -9.62 -12.59 2.41
CA PRO A 28 -8.33 -12.18 2.96
C PRO A 28 -7.85 -13.16 4.03
N VAL A 29 -6.55 -13.38 4.09
CA VAL A 29 -5.97 -14.30 5.10
C VAL A 29 -5.95 -13.61 6.46
N LEU A 30 -6.74 -14.10 7.40
CA LEU A 30 -6.74 -13.64 8.78
C LEU A 30 -5.51 -14.17 9.53
N LYS A 31 -4.60 -13.27 9.90
CA LYS A 31 -3.43 -13.59 10.73
C LYS A 31 -3.49 -12.78 12.02
N VAL A 32 -3.43 -13.47 13.16
CA VAL A 32 -3.39 -12.85 14.48
C VAL A 32 -2.02 -13.11 15.10
N LYS A 33 -1.36 -12.06 15.56
CA LYS A 33 0.00 -12.15 16.11
C LYS A 33 0.04 -12.82 17.47
N ASN A 34 -0.89 -12.49 18.35
CA ASN A 34 -0.94 -13.00 19.72
C ASN A 34 -2.39 -13.18 20.18
N GLY A 35 -2.72 -14.36 20.70
CA GLY A 35 -4.04 -14.64 21.26
C GLY A 35 -5.08 -15.14 20.27
N THR A 36 -6.35 -15.10 20.65
CA THR A 36 -7.48 -15.47 19.79
C THR A 36 -7.98 -14.26 19.00
N VAL A 37 -8.59 -14.51 17.83
CA VAL A 37 -9.21 -13.46 17.00
C VAL A 37 -10.22 -12.64 17.82
N LEU A 38 -11.04 -13.27 18.63
CA LEU A 38 -12.04 -12.60 19.46
C LEU A 38 -11.42 -11.63 20.45
N ASN A 39 -10.38 -12.05 21.19
CA ASN A 39 -9.68 -11.16 22.15
C ASN A 39 -9.06 -9.96 21.42
N THR A 40 -8.52 -10.17 20.23
CA THR A 40 -7.93 -9.08 19.43
C THR A 40 -9.00 -8.10 18.96
N LEU A 41 -10.18 -8.58 18.55
CA LEU A 41 -11.30 -7.71 18.17
C LEU A 41 -11.87 -6.92 19.35
N GLU A 42 -11.94 -7.50 20.53
CA GLU A 42 -12.33 -6.78 21.76
C GLU A 42 -11.33 -5.67 22.10
N LEU A 43 -10.03 -5.94 21.98
CA LEU A 43 -8.99 -4.92 22.15
C LEU A 43 -9.09 -3.81 21.10
N ILE A 44 -9.32 -4.15 19.84
CA ILE A 44 -9.54 -3.18 18.75
C ILE A 44 -10.76 -2.31 19.07
N LYS A 45 -11.87 -2.92 19.45
CA LYS A 45 -13.09 -2.20 19.85
C LYS A 45 -12.80 -1.22 20.98
N ALA A 46 -12.14 -1.68 22.05
CA ALA A 46 -11.77 -0.84 23.19
C ALA A 46 -10.85 0.32 22.78
N ASN A 47 -9.86 0.06 21.89
CA ASN A 47 -8.96 1.09 21.38
C ASN A 47 -9.69 2.12 20.52
N VAL A 48 -10.58 1.69 19.63
CA VAL A 48 -11.38 2.59 18.79
C VAL A 48 -12.34 3.42 19.65
N GLU A 49 -13.04 2.80 20.61
CA GLU A 49 -13.91 3.52 21.55
C GLU A 49 -13.13 4.54 22.39
N LYS A 50 -11.96 4.19 22.89
CA LYS A 50 -11.11 5.10 23.67
C LYS A 50 -10.67 6.32 22.85
N ASN A 51 -10.26 6.10 21.59
CA ASN A 51 -9.60 7.11 20.78
C ASN A 51 -10.56 7.86 19.83
N LEU A 52 -11.62 7.19 19.37
CA LEU A 52 -12.60 7.70 18.40
C LEU A 52 -14.06 7.56 18.88
N GLY A 53 -14.31 7.22 20.14
CA GLY A 53 -15.64 6.92 20.67
C GLY A 53 -16.63 8.10 20.56
N THR A 54 -16.14 9.33 20.71
CA THR A 54 -16.93 10.56 20.57
C THR A 54 -17.09 11.05 19.14
N TYR A 55 -16.42 10.40 18.18
CA TYR A 55 -16.49 10.78 16.76
C TYR A 55 -17.80 10.28 16.15
N HIS A 56 -18.55 11.22 15.57
CA HIS A 56 -19.83 10.96 14.91
C HIS A 56 -19.62 10.89 13.41
N CYS A 57 -20.01 9.78 12.81
CA CYS A 57 -20.01 9.54 11.37
C CYS A 57 -21.24 8.71 10.99
N LEU A 58 -21.59 8.67 9.72
CA LEU A 58 -22.71 7.89 9.22
C LEU A 58 -22.23 6.52 8.71
N LEU A 59 -22.84 5.46 9.21
CA LEU A 59 -22.69 4.13 8.62
C LEU A 59 -23.83 3.93 7.60
N LEU A 60 -23.47 3.81 6.33
CA LEU A 60 -24.43 3.59 5.22
C LEU A 60 -24.54 2.08 4.97
N ASP A 61 -25.23 1.36 5.83
CA ASP A 61 -25.27 -0.10 5.89
C ASP A 61 -26.33 -0.74 5.01
N SER A 62 -26.86 0.00 4.04
CA SER A 62 -27.83 -0.48 3.05
C SER A 62 -27.70 0.25 1.72
N ASN A 63 -28.18 -0.39 0.65
CA ASN A 63 -28.22 0.22 -0.67
C ASN A 63 -28.97 1.56 -0.68
N GLU A 64 -30.09 1.62 0.02
CA GLU A 64 -30.91 2.85 0.06
C GLU A 64 -30.21 3.97 0.83
N ALA A 65 -29.58 3.68 1.97
CA ALA A 65 -28.81 4.68 2.74
C ALA A 65 -27.67 5.28 1.90
N TRP A 66 -26.96 4.45 1.14
CA TRP A 66 -25.91 4.91 0.22
C TRP A 66 -26.47 5.79 -0.90
N LEU A 67 -27.54 5.34 -1.56
CA LEU A 67 -28.16 6.06 -2.67
C LEU A 67 -28.77 7.38 -2.20
N ASP A 68 -29.39 7.40 -1.02
CA ASP A 68 -29.94 8.63 -0.44
C ASP A 68 -28.84 9.62 -0.07
N TYR A 69 -27.73 9.15 0.50
CA TYR A 69 -26.57 10.01 0.72
C TYR A 69 -26.11 10.67 -0.59
N CYS A 70 -25.94 9.88 -1.67
CA CYS A 70 -25.51 10.38 -2.97
C CYS A 70 -26.54 11.35 -3.61
N ARG A 71 -27.83 11.12 -3.45
CA ARG A 71 -28.89 12.02 -3.94
C ARG A 71 -28.90 13.36 -3.24
N ASN A 72 -28.48 13.41 -1.99
CA ASN A 72 -28.46 14.63 -1.17
C ASN A 72 -27.15 15.41 -1.27
N VAL A 73 -26.14 14.92 -1.99
CA VAL A 73 -24.91 15.69 -2.29
C VAL A 73 -25.28 16.89 -3.17
N ASP A 74 -24.82 18.09 -2.82
CA ASP A 74 -25.07 19.30 -3.60
C ASP A 74 -24.46 19.20 -5.01
N LYS A 75 -25.10 19.91 -5.98
CA LYS A 75 -24.56 19.96 -7.34
C LYS A 75 -23.24 20.72 -7.39
N ASN A 76 -22.32 20.24 -8.23
CA ASN A 76 -21.01 20.85 -8.49
C ASN A 76 -20.14 21.03 -7.24
N THR A 77 -20.39 20.24 -6.19
CA THR A 77 -19.65 20.32 -4.94
C THR A 77 -18.42 19.42 -4.91
N ILE A 78 -17.54 19.68 -3.96
CA ILE A 78 -16.41 18.83 -3.63
C ILE A 78 -16.90 17.60 -2.88
N VAL A 79 -16.38 16.43 -3.27
CA VAL A 79 -16.62 15.16 -2.62
C VAL A 79 -15.27 14.51 -2.32
N SER A 80 -14.93 14.39 -1.06
CA SER A 80 -13.75 13.64 -0.59
C SER A 80 -14.08 12.16 -0.57
N LEU A 81 -13.20 11.37 -1.14
CA LEU A 81 -13.30 9.91 -1.22
C LEU A 81 -12.04 9.26 -0.65
N ASP A 82 -12.23 8.09 -0.06
CA ASP A 82 -11.19 7.20 0.38
C ASP A 82 -11.72 5.77 0.32
N THR A 83 -10.87 4.76 0.14
CA THR A 83 -11.28 3.36 0.01
C THR A 83 -10.53 2.48 0.98
N GLU A 84 -11.24 1.53 1.59
CA GLU A 84 -10.67 0.54 2.49
C GLU A 84 -10.63 -0.82 1.83
N THR A 85 -9.51 -1.52 2.01
CA THR A 85 -9.28 -2.84 1.42
C THR A 85 -8.61 -3.80 2.41
N SER A 86 -8.56 -5.09 2.04
CA SER A 86 -7.90 -6.12 2.87
C SER A 86 -6.39 -5.97 2.97
N GLY A 87 -5.76 -5.24 2.04
CA GLY A 87 -4.32 -5.05 1.97
C GLY A 87 -3.92 -4.19 0.77
N LEU A 88 -2.62 -4.21 0.43
CA LEU A 88 -2.03 -3.27 -0.52
C LEU A 88 -1.73 -3.88 -1.90
N THR A 89 -1.94 -5.19 -2.09
CA THR A 89 -1.68 -5.83 -3.39
C THR A 89 -2.78 -5.50 -4.40
N PHE A 90 -2.51 -5.63 -5.68
CA PHE A 90 -3.52 -5.44 -6.73
C PHE A 90 -4.77 -6.30 -6.48
N LYS A 91 -4.58 -7.54 -6.03
CA LYS A 91 -5.68 -8.44 -5.69
C LYS A 91 -6.52 -7.91 -4.52
N ASP A 92 -5.87 -7.42 -3.46
CA ASP A 92 -6.57 -6.80 -2.33
C ASP A 92 -7.37 -5.57 -2.76
N GLN A 93 -6.82 -4.76 -3.68
CA GLN A 93 -7.49 -3.55 -4.19
C GLN A 93 -8.73 -3.87 -5.03
N VAL A 94 -8.71 -4.94 -5.82
CA VAL A 94 -9.79 -5.27 -6.77
C VAL A 94 -10.82 -6.22 -6.17
N GLU A 95 -10.37 -7.23 -5.43
CA GLU A 95 -11.22 -8.27 -4.88
C GLU A 95 -11.52 -8.08 -3.39
N GLY A 96 -10.56 -7.50 -2.65
CA GLY A 96 -10.60 -7.35 -1.21
C GLY A 96 -11.15 -6.00 -0.72
N VAL A 97 -12.02 -5.34 -1.48
CA VAL A 97 -12.59 -4.04 -1.08
C VAL A 97 -13.47 -4.23 0.15
N ALA A 98 -13.16 -3.51 1.22
CA ALA A 98 -13.96 -3.50 2.45
C ALA A 98 -15.07 -2.44 2.40
N GLY A 99 -14.80 -1.24 1.85
CA GLY A 99 -15.80 -0.21 1.72
C GLY A 99 -15.29 1.08 1.10
N VAL A 100 -16.20 2.05 1.01
CA VAL A 100 -15.95 3.39 0.46
C VAL A 100 -16.30 4.44 1.50
N CYS A 101 -15.37 5.37 1.76
CA CYS A 101 -15.57 6.55 2.57
C CYS A 101 -15.97 7.73 1.68
N ILE A 102 -16.90 8.52 2.14
CA ILE A 102 -17.40 9.68 1.40
C ILE A 102 -17.69 10.85 2.32
N LYS A 103 -17.29 12.04 1.89
CA LYS A 103 -17.63 13.29 2.56
C LYS A 103 -17.87 14.38 1.53
N SER A 104 -19.03 15.02 1.56
CA SER A 104 -19.27 16.27 0.83
C SER A 104 -19.26 17.46 1.78
N LEU A 105 -19.00 18.66 1.27
CA LEU A 105 -18.86 19.88 2.09
C LEU A 105 -20.03 20.10 3.07
N ASN A 106 -21.25 19.77 2.67
CA ASN A 106 -22.47 20.07 3.43
C ASN A 106 -23.08 18.81 4.11
N GLN A 107 -22.38 17.68 4.11
CA GLN A 107 -22.88 16.45 4.72
C GLN A 107 -21.89 15.92 5.76
N THR A 108 -22.40 15.14 6.70
CA THR A 108 -21.57 14.38 7.62
C THR A 108 -20.79 13.31 6.86
N GLU A 109 -19.55 13.09 7.23
CA GLU A 109 -18.71 12.03 6.70
C GLU A 109 -19.35 10.66 6.94
N ALA A 110 -19.22 9.80 5.94
CA ALA A 110 -19.90 8.52 5.92
C ALA A 110 -19.02 7.38 5.41
N TYR A 111 -19.39 6.17 5.77
CA TYR A 111 -18.76 4.93 5.32
C TYR A 111 -19.82 3.96 4.79
N ALA A 112 -19.61 3.46 3.57
CA ALA A 112 -20.41 2.42 2.93
C ALA A 112 -19.65 1.08 2.96
N PRO A 113 -19.99 0.13 3.86
CA PRO A 113 -19.38 -1.18 3.91
C PRO A 113 -19.81 -2.03 2.71
N ILE A 114 -18.87 -2.79 2.12
CA ILE A 114 -19.10 -3.61 0.93
C ILE A 114 -18.67 -5.06 1.16
N GLY A 115 -17.48 -5.27 1.74
CA GLY A 115 -16.84 -6.56 1.81
C GLY A 115 -16.36 -6.94 3.21
N HIS A 116 -17.12 -6.58 4.24
CA HIS A 116 -16.79 -7.00 5.61
C HIS A 116 -17.26 -8.42 5.88
N ILE A 117 -16.41 -9.18 6.59
CA ILE A 117 -16.58 -10.60 6.90
C ILE A 117 -16.60 -10.75 8.42
N SER A 118 -17.59 -11.48 8.92
CA SER A 118 -17.67 -11.82 10.34
C SER A 118 -16.63 -12.86 10.69
N THR A 119 -15.78 -12.58 11.67
CA THR A 119 -14.81 -13.55 12.19
C THR A 119 -15.44 -14.70 12.96
N ILE A 120 -16.75 -14.61 13.29
CA ILE A 120 -17.49 -15.63 14.02
C ILE A 120 -18.10 -16.66 13.06
N THR A 121 -18.74 -16.18 11.99
CA THR A 121 -19.44 -17.04 11.03
C THR A 121 -18.62 -17.34 9.79
N ASP A 122 -17.56 -16.59 9.56
CA ASP A 122 -16.76 -16.56 8.32
C ASP A 122 -17.58 -16.21 7.06
N ASP A 123 -18.72 -15.54 7.27
CA ASP A 123 -19.61 -15.05 6.23
C ASP A 123 -19.62 -13.52 6.18
N TYR A 124 -20.05 -12.97 5.05
CA TYR A 124 -20.24 -11.53 4.93
C TYR A 124 -21.30 -11.01 5.92
N TYR A 125 -21.06 -9.81 6.46
CA TYR A 125 -22.10 -9.12 7.22
C TYR A 125 -23.32 -8.86 6.33
N PRO A 126 -24.56 -9.04 6.83
CA PRO A 126 -25.77 -8.90 6.02
C PRO A 126 -26.09 -7.45 5.62
N ASN A 127 -25.69 -6.50 6.47
CA ASN A 127 -26.02 -5.09 6.29
C ASN A 127 -24.84 -4.36 5.64
N GLN A 128 -24.72 -4.49 4.31
CA GLN A 128 -23.69 -3.87 3.49
C GLN A 128 -24.28 -3.38 2.17
N VAL A 129 -23.53 -2.53 1.48
CA VAL A 129 -23.91 -1.97 0.18
C VAL A 129 -23.41 -2.88 -0.93
N SER A 130 -24.28 -3.21 -1.87
CA SER A 130 -23.89 -3.99 -3.06
C SER A 130 -23.00 -3.18 -4.00
N LYS A 131 -22.15 -3.87 -4.78
CA LYS A 131 -21.29 -3.21 -5.79
C LYS A 131 -22.14 -2.47 -6.82
N GLU A 132 -23.31 -2.99 -7.17
CA GLU A 132 -24.27 -2.35 -8.07
C GLU A 132 -24.80 -1.04 -7.51
N ALA A 133 -25.14 -1.00 -6.23
CA ALA A 133 -25.60 0.23 -5.57
C ALA A 133 -24.45 1.26 -5.45
N ILE A 134 -23.22 0.82 -5.17
CA ILE A 134 -22.06 1.69 -5.22
C ILE A 134 -21.95 2.37 -6.58
N LYS A 135 -22.00 1.59 -7.67
CA LYS A 135 -21.93 2.12 -9.03
C LYS A 135 -23.06 3.11 -9.32
N GLN A 136 -24.31 2.78 -8.95
CA GLN A 136 -25.46 3.69 -9.09
C GLN A 136 -25.24 5.01 -8.32
N GLY A 137 -24.70 4.95 -7.12
CA GLY A 137 -24.35 6.15 -6.35
C GLY A 137 -23.33 7.04 -7.05
N PHE A 138 -22.26 6.45 -7.62
CA PHE A 138 -21.30 7.20 -8.43
C PHE A 138 -21.91 7.78 -9.71
N ASP A 139 -22.84 7.09 -10.36
CA ASP A 139 -23.60 7.63 -11.50
C ASP A 139 -24.43 8.86 -11.10
N ILE A 140 -25.04 8.84 -9.90
CA ILE A 140 -25.75 9.99 -9.34
C ILE A 140 -24.79 11.14 -9.08
N LEU A 141 -23.67 10.90 -8.40
CA LEU A 141 -22.64 11.90 -8.09
C LEU A 141 -22.07 12.54 -9.36
N ASN A 142 -21.77 11.74 -10.37
CA ASN A 142 -21.28 12.22 -11.67
C ASN A 142 -22.32 13.11 -12.38
N LYS A 143 -23.59 12.71 -12.40
CA LYS A 143 -24.70 13.53 -12.96
C LYS A 143 -24.90 14.83 -12.20
N ARG A 144 -24.52 14.89 -10.92
CA ARG A 144 -24.57 16.10 -10.10
C ARG A 144 -23.35 17.00 -10.31
N GLY A 145 -22.33 16.56 -11.07
CA GLY A 145 -21.11 17.32 -11.31
C GLY A 145 -20.15 17.34 -10.12
N SER A 146 -20.17 16.31 -9.29
CA SER A 146 -19.28 16.17 -8.13
C SER A 146 -17.81 16.19 -8.54
N LYS A 147 -16.99 16.88 -7.76
CA LYS A 147 -15.54 17.02 -7.95
C LYS A 147 -14.82 16.22 -6.90
N TYR A 148 -14.23 15.10 -7.31
CA TYR A 148 -13.62 14.14 -6.38
C TYR A 148 -12.23 14.59 -5.94
N ILE A 149 -12.01 14.57 -4.64
CA ILE A 149 -10.72 14.84 -4.02
C ILE A 149 -10.27 13.63 -3.20
N PHE A 150 -8.96 13.40 -3.18
CA PHE A 150 -8.33 12.23 -2.56
C PHE A 150 -7.08 12.60 -1.78
N HIS A 151 -6.58 11.64 -1.03
CA HIS A 151 -5.22 11.63 -0.51
C HIS A 151 -4.49 10.39 -1.02
N ASN A 152 -3.62 10.53 -2.03
CA ASN A 152 -3.02 9.45 -2.80
C ASN A 152 -4.04 8.75 -3.75
N ALA A 153 -4.69 9.54 -4.57
CA ALA A 153 -5.72 9.11 -5.52
C ALA A 153 -5.33 7.89 -6.39
N TYR A 154 -4.04 7.72 -6.65
CA TYR A 154 -3.50 6.58 -7.39
C TYR A 154 -4.02 5.24 -6.83
N TYR A 155 -4.06 5.09 -5.50
CA TYR A 155 -4.56 3.89 -4.85
C TYR A 155 -6.06 3.71 -5.06
N ASP A 156 -6.84 4.74 -4.72
CA ASP A 156 -8.30 4.70 -4.78
C ASP A 156 -8.84 4.54 -6.20
N LEU A 157 -8.15 5.11 -7.19
CA LEU A 157 -8.54 4.95 -8.59
C LEU A 157 -8.52 3.48 -9.04
N VAL A 158 -7.56 2.69 -8.57
CA VAL A 158 -7.47 1.25 -8.88
C VAL A 158 -8.63 0.50 -8.22
N VAL A 159 -8.91 0.78 -6.95
CA VAL A 159 -10.03 0.18 -6.21
C VAL A 159 -11.36 0.53 -6.87
N LEU A 160 -11.59 1.82 -7.14
CA LEU A 160 -12.81 2.32 -7.78
C LEU A 160 -12.97 1.78 -9.20
N LYS A 161 -11.89 1.63 -9.97
CA LYS A 161 -11.93 0.98 -11.28
C LYS A 161 -12.43 -0.45 -11.19
N GLY A 162 -12.01 -1.21 -10.15
CA GLY A 162 -12.51 -2.55 -9.88
C GLY A 162 -14.00 -2.60 -9.57
N LEU A 163 -14.51 -1.61 -8.81
CA LEU A 163 -15.92 -1.52 -8.44
C LEU A 163 -16.82 -0.99 -9.56
N LEU A 164 -16.36 0.05 -10.27
CA LEU A 164 -17.17 0.83 -11.19
C LEU A 164 -17.01 0.40 -12.66
N GLY A 165 -15.86 -0.19 -13.01
CA GLY A 165 -15.49 -0.50 -14.38
C GLY A 165 -14.80 0.66 -15.13
N TYR A 166 -14.67 1.85 -14.52
CA TYR A 166 -14.04 3.03 -15.11
C TYR A 166 -13.26 3.83 -14.05
N PHE A 167 -12.31 4.67 -14.48
CA PHE A 167 -11.63 5.62 -13.60
C PHE A 167 -12.49 6.86 -13.36
N VAL A 168 -12.64 7.26 -12.10
CA VAL A 168 -13.26 8.53 -11.75
C VAL A 168 -12.28 9.69 -11.98
N PRO A 169 -12.74 10.89 -12.33
CA PRO A 169 -11.86 12.04 -12.50
C PRO A 169 -11.28 12.50 -11.17
N VAL A 170 -10.00 12.84 -11.14
CA VAL A 170 -9.35 13.44 -9.98
C VAL A 170 -9.40 14.95 -10.12
N TYR A 171 -10.07 15.62 -9.18
CA TYR A 171 -10.10 17.07 -9.12
C TYR A 171 -8.96 17.62 -8.27
N TRP A 172 -8.56 16.91 -7.22
CA TRP A 172 -7.47 17.26 -6.32
C TRP A 172 -6.89 16.04 -5.63
N ASP A 173 -5.57 16.04 -5.44
CA ASP A 173 -4.88 15.08 -4.59
C ASP A 173 -4.08 15.82 -3.52
N THR A 174 -4.45 15.62 -2.26
CA THR A 174 -3.84 16.35 -1.14
C THR A 174 -2.42 15.88 -0.84
N MET A 175 -2.04 14.66 -1.20
CA MET A 175 -0.67 14.16 -1.06
C MET A 175 0.22 14.80 -2.12
N VAL A 176 -0.18 14.80 -3.38
CA VAL A 176 0.55 15.44 -4.48
C VAL A 176 0.68 16.96 -4.23
N ALA A 177 -0.40 17.61 -3.81
CA ALA A 177 -0.36 19.02 -3.43
C ALA A 177 0.66 19.28 -2.31
N SER A 178 0.75 18.40 -1.31
CA SER A 178 1.72 18.54 -0.21
C SER A 178 3.16 18.41 -0.67
N PHE A 179 3.46 17.51 -1.61
CA PHE A 179 4.80 17.39 -2.21
C PHE A 179 5.24 18.66 -2.92
N LEU A 180 4.35 19.27 -3.68
CA LEU A 180 4.65 20.51 -4.39
C LEU A 180 4.81 21.71 -3.46
N LEU A 181 4.08 21.73 -2.36
CA LEU A 181 4.17 22.83 -1.37
C LEU A 181 5.41 22.68 -0.46
N ASN A 182 5.81 21.48 -0.11
CA ASN A 182 7.00 21.20 0.70
C ASN A 182 7.48 19.76 0.55
N GLU A 183 8.49 19.52 -0.27
CA GLU A 183 9.06 18.18 -0.54
C GLU A 183 9.84 17.58 0.65
N ASN A 184 10.19 18.37 1.66
CA ASN A 184 11.10 17.99 2.74
C ASN A 184 10.40 17.49 4.00
N GLU A 185 9.15 17.03 3.90
CA GLU A 185 8.38 16.52 5.04
C GLU A 185 7.62 15.23 4.72
N PRO A 186 7.14 14.47 5.74
CA PRO A 186 6.25 13.35 5.50
C PRO A 186 4.90 13.79 4.90
N HIS A 187 4.42 13.05 3.88
CA HIS A 187 3.20 13.38 3.14
C HIS A 187 1.98 12.51 3.52
N GLY A 188 2.05 11.77 4.62
CA GLY A 188 0.92 10.98 5.09
C GLY A 188 -0.22 11.84 5.63
N LEU A 189 -1.46 11.48 5.31
CA LEU A 189 -2.69 12.20 5.65
C LEU A 189 -2.73 12.69 7.10
N LYS A 190 -2.48 11.78 8.04
CA LYS A 190 -2.58 12.05 9.47
C LYS A 190 -1.52 13.04 9.97
N TYR A 191 -0.30 12.94 9.43
CA TYR A 191 0.77 13.88 9.74
C TYR A 191 0.44 15.30 9.23
N LEU A 192 0.02 15.41 7.97
CA LEU A 192 -0.31 16.70 7.36
C LEU A 192 -1.53 17.35 8.04
N TYR A 193 -2.56 16.57 8.32
CA TYR A 193 -3.75 17.05 9.01
C TYR A 193 -3.42 17.56 10.41
N ASP A 194 -2.65 16.80 11.20
CA ASP A 194 -2.25 17.24 12.54
C ASP A 194 -1.42 18.52 12.48
N LYS A 195 -0.45 18.57 11.57
CA LYS A 195 0.47 19.70 11.46
C LYS A 195 -0.24 20.98 10.99
N TYR A 196 -0.98 20.91 9.90
CA TYR A 196 -1.49 22.10 9.21
C TYR A 196 -2.91 22.49 9.61
N VAL A 197 -3.75 21.55 9.95
CA VAL A 197 -5.15 21.80 10.31
C VAL A 197 -5.30 21.88 11.82
N MET A 198 -4.80 20.90 12.55
CA MET A 198 -5.01 20.78 14.01
C MET A 198 -3.89 21.40 14.85
N LYS A 199 -2.77 21.78 14.22
CA LYS A 199 -1.63 22.44 14.89
C LYS A 199 -1.09 21.61 16.07
N GLY A 200 -0.92 20.30 15.87
CA GLY A 200 -0.42 19.37 16.87
C GLY A 200 -1.45 18.90 17.91
N LYS A 201 -2.75 19.08 17.65
CA LYS A 201 -3.85 18.74 18.60
C LYS A 201 -4.79 17.65 18.08
N ALA A 202 -4.46 16.97 16.98
CA ALA A 202 -5.41 16.08 16.33
C ALA A 202 -5.66 14.77 17.10
N GLY A 203 -4.68 14.27 17.85
CA GLY A 203 -4.78 12.94 18.46
C GLY A 203 -5.03 11.84 17.42
N VAL A 204 -4.41 11.95 16.23
CA VAL A 204 -4.61 11.01 15.12
C VAL A 204 -3.89 9.70 15.35
N HIS A 205 -4.53 8.58 14.97
CA HIS A 205 -4.03 7.24 15.15
C HIS A 205 -3.80 6.54 13.82
N LYS A 206 -2.65 5.84 13.71
CA LYS A 206 -2.34 5.02 12.53
C LYS A 206 -3.13 3.71 12.55
N PHE A 207 -3.41 3.16 11.38
CA PHE A 207 -4.08 1.88 11.21
C PHE A 207 -3.45 0.76 12.09
N ALA A 208 -2.13 0.61 12.03
CA ALA A 208 -1.41 -0.42 12.79
C ALA A 208 -1.52 -0.27 14.32
N GLU A 209 -1.76 0.94 14.81
CA GLU A 209 -1.93 1.21 16.24
C GLU A 209 -3.32 0.80 16.74
N LEU A 210 -4.34 0.91 15.88
CA LEU A 210 -5.72 0.59 16.22
C LEU A 210 -6.07 -0.87 15.94
N PHE A 211 -5.59 -1.44 14.82
CA PHE A 211 -6.11 -2.69 14.29
C PHE A 211 -5.12 -3.88 14.32
N ASP A 212 -3.93 -3.68 14.87
CA ASP A 212 -2.90 -4.74 15.08
C ASP A 212 -2.65 -5.66 13.86
N GLY A 213 -2.80 -5.10 12.65
CA GLY A 213 -2.54 -5.82 11.40
C GLY A 213 -3.65 -6.80 10.97
N ILE A 214 -4.82 -6.78 11.60
CA ILE A 214 -6.00 -7.49 11.10
C ILE A 214 -6.45 -6.82 9.79
N PRO A 215 -6.71 -7.59 8.71
CA PRO A 215 -7.25 -7.04 7.47
C PRO A 215 -8.57 -6.30 7.73
N PHE A 216 -8.75 -5.15 7.08
CA PHE A 216 -9.88 -4.26 7.36
C PHE A 216 -11.25 -4.93 7.16
N ASN A 217 -11.34 -5.87 6.23
CA ASN A 217 -12.54 -6.66 5.99
C ASN A 217 -13.04 -7.45 7.22
N TYR A 218 -12.14 -7.81 8.14
CA TYR A 218 -12.50 -8.51 9.37
C TYR A 218 -12.81 -7.58 10.55
N ILE A 219 -12.70 -6.27 10.35
CA ILE A 219 -13.13 -5.28 11.34
C ILE A 219 -14.65 -5.10 11.21
N PRO A 220 -15.45 -5.18 12.30
CA PRO A 220 -16.89 -4.92 12.22
C PRO A 220 -17.20 -3.55 11.60
N PRO A 221 -18.17 -3.42 10.68
CA PRO A 221 -18.44 -2.19 9.94
C PRO A 221 -18.64 -0.94 10.81
N ASN A 222 -19.31 -1.08 11.95
CA ASN A 222 -19.56 0.02 12.90
C ASN A 222 -18.28 0.51 13.60
N ILE A 223 -17.29 -0.35 13.74
CA ILE A 223 -15.97 0.00 14.29
C ILE A 223 -15.11 0.63 13.19
N GLY A 224 -15.07 0.00 12.02
CA GLY A 224 -14.33 0.49 10.85
C GLY A 224 -14.81 1.87 10.40
N CYS A 225 -16.11 2.12 10.42
CA CYS A 225 -16.72 3.40 10.05
C CYS A 225 -16.09 4.60 10.75
N LYS A 226 -15.83 4.53 12.06
CA LYS A 226 -15.25 5.64 12.82
C LYS A 226 -13.86 6.02 12.34
N TYR A 227 -13.07 5.03 11.95
CA TYR A 227 -11.72 5.26 11.40
C TYR A 227 -11.78 5.81 9.98
N SER A 228 -12.47 5.10 9.11
CA SER A 228 -12.50 5.35 7.67
C SER A 228 -13.18 6.67 7.31
N ALA A 229 -14.33 6.95 7.91
CA ALA A 229 -15.04 8.22 7.66
C ALA A 229 -14.20 9.43 8.10
N HIS A 230 -13.37 9.27 9.14
CA HIS A 230 -12.46 10.32 9.59
C HIS A 230 -11.38 10.66 8.53
N ASP A 231 -10.88 9.67 7.79
CA ASP A 231 -9.87 9.89 6.76
C ASP A 231 -10.43 10.75 5.61
N SER A 232 -11.67 10.56 5.18
CA SER A 232 -12.32 11.43 4.19
C SER A 232 -12.53 12.88 4.69
N LYS A 233 -12.82 13.07 5.98
CA LYS A 233 -12.89 14.40 6.61
C LYS A 233 -11.52 15.09 6.66
N MET A 234 -10.48 14.36 7.02
CA MET A 234 -9.11 14.92 7.03
C MET A 234 -8.67 15.34 5.64
N THR A 235 -8.99 14.57 4.62
CA THR A 235 -8.71 14.88 3.22
C THR A 235 -9.42 16.17 2.78
N GLU A 236 -10.71 16.34 3.11
CA GLU A 236 -11.44 17.58 2.83
C GLU A 236 -10.80 18.78 3.54
N ALA A 237 -10.45 18.65 4.80
CA ALA A 237 -9.84 19.73 5.58
C ALA A 237 -8.46 20.14 5.03
N LEU A 238 -7.65 19.16 4.61
CA LEU A 238 -6.37 19.42 3.93
C LEU A 238 -6.57 20.12 2.59
N TYR A 239 -7.54 19.69 1.79
CA TYR A 239 -7.87 20.38 0.54
C TYR A 239 -8.21 21.84 0.80
N LEU A 240 -9.06 22.13 1.78
CA LEU A 240 -9.45 23.52 2.11
C LEU A 240 -8.24 24.35 2.57
N PHE A 241 -7.30 23.74 3.30
CA PHE A 241 -6.04 24.38 3.70
C PHE A 241 -5.13 24.64 2.50
N GLN A 242 -4.94 23.67 1.60
CA GLN A 242 -3.98 23.73 0.49
C GLN A 242 -4.46 24.59 -0.68
N LYS A 243 -5.78 24.63 -0.90
CA LYS A 243 -6.39 25.29 -2.06
C LYS A 243 -5.93 26.74 -2.27
N PRO A 244 -5.87 27.61 -1.25
CA PRO A 244 -5.43 29.00 -1.43
C PRO A 244 -4.00 29.09 -1.99
N PHE A 245 -3.09 28.18 -1.58
CA PHE A 245 -1.70 28.18 -2.05
C PHE A 245 -1.56 27.74 -3.52
N LEU A 246 -2.43 26.84 -3.98
CA LEU A 246 -2.41 26.30 -5.34
C LEU A 246 -3.56 26.84 -6.23
N THR A 247 -4.02 28.04 -5.95
CA THR A 247 -4.97 28.78 -6.79
C THR A 247 -4.38 30.11 -7.19
N LYS A 248 -4.14 30.33 -8.49
CA LYS A 248 -3.60 31.59 -9.00
C LYS A 248 -4.48 32.78 -8.62
N GLY A 249 -3.85 33.88 -8.23
CA GLY A 249 -4.52 35.11 -7.89
C GLY A 249 -5.03 35.19 -6.45
N THR A 250 -4.83 34.18 -5.63
CA THR A 250 -5.05 34.25 -4.18
C THR A 250 -3.90 35.01 -3.50
N SER A 251 -4.13 35.52 -2.29
CA SER A 251 -3.11 36.17 -1.47
C SER A 251 -1.96 35.22 -1.16
N GLU A 252 -2.27 33.97 -0.77
CA GLU A 252 -1.29 32.95 -0.39
C GLU A 252 -0.43 32.52 -1.59
N CYS A 253 -1.04 32.27 -2.76
CA CYS A 253 -0.30 31.91 -3.97
C CYS A 253 0.67 33.03 -4.38
N THR A 254 0.23 34.29 -4.32
CA THR A 254 1.03 35.45 -4.70
C THR A 254 2.15 35.73 -3.67
N GLU A 255 1.84 35.69 -2.37
CA GLU A 255 2.81 35.91 -1.29
C GLU A 255 3.97 34.91 -1.36
N TYR A 256 3.67 33.64 -1.58
CA TYR A 256 4.68 32.56 -1.66
C TYR A 256 5.21 32.34 -3.09
N LYS A 257 4.78 33.12 -4.09
CA LYS A 257 5.22 33.04 -5.52
C LYS A 257 5.01 31.66 -6.13
N LEU A 258 3.83 31.07 -5.93
CA LEU A 258 3.51 29.70 -6.31
C LEU A 258 2.80 29.56 -7.66
N GLU A 259 2.71 30.62 -8.48
CA GLU A 259 2.03 30.57 -9.79
C GLU A 259 2.57 29.46 -10.71
N GLY A 260 3.89 29.28 -10.75
CA GLY A 260 4.53 28.19 -11.51
C GLY A 260 4.22 26.82 -10.94
N VAL A 261 4.13 26.71 -9.61
CA VAL A 261 3.76 25.47 -8.92
C VAL A 261 2.30 25.12 -9.22
N CYS A 262 1.41 26.12 -9.29
CA CYS A 262 0.03 25.91 -9.72
C CYS A 262 -0.03 25.31 -11.14
N ASP A 263 0.80 25.81 -12.08
CA ASP A 263 0.83 25.29 -13.43
C ASP A 263 1.24 23.80 -13.42
N VAL A 264 2.35 23.46 -12.77
CA VAL A 264 2.81 22.06 -12.64
C VAL A 264 1.71 21.19 -12.03
N PHE A 265 1.08 21.64 -10.93
CA PHE A 265 0.03 20.87 -10.27
C PHE A 265 -1.13 20.52 -11.20
N TYR A 266 -1.66 21.50 -11.95
CA TYR A 266 -2.86 21.30 -12.78
C TYR A 266 -2.55 20.72 -14.17
N THR A 267 -1.37 21.00 -14.75
CA THR A 267 -1.08 20.59 -16.13
C THR A 267 -0.23 19.33 -16.23
N GLU A 268 0.46 18.95 -15.16
CA GLU A 268 1.37 17.80 -15.14
C GLU A 268 0.95 16.78 -14.09
N GLU A 269 0.95 17.13 -12.82
CA GLU A 269 0.82 16.18 -11.72
C GLU A 269 -0.59 15.56 -11.62
N LEU A 270 -1.64 16.37 -11.61
CA LEU A 270 -3.01 15.84 -11.56
C LEU A 270 -3.36 14.97 -12.78
N PRO A 271 -3.05 15.38 -14.03
CA PRO A 271 -3.28 14.54 -15.20
C PRO A 271 -2.44 13.24 -15.21
N LEU A 272 -1.29 13.21 -14.54
CA LEU A 272 -0.42 12.04 -14.49
C LEU A 272 -1.02 10.93 -13.62
N ILE A 273 -1.77 11.24 -12.56
CA ILE A 273 -2.33 10.26 -11.63
C ILE A 273 -3.14 9.16 -12.34
N PRO A 274 -4.16 9.47 -13.16
CA PRO A 274 -4.93 8.44 -13.86
C PRO A 274 -4.09 7.67 -14.88
N VAL A 275 -3.05 8.25 -15.46
CA VAL A 275 -2.12 7.56 -16.35
C VAL A 275 -1.35 6.48 -15.60
N LEU A 276 -0.81 6.82 -14.42
CA LEU A 276 -0.10 5.86 -13.56
C LEU A 276 -1.03 4.75 -13.07
N ALA A 277 -2.27 5.09 -12.68
CA ALA A 277 -3.27 4.12 -12.28
C ALA A 277 -3.63 3.16 -13.43
N ASP A 278 -3.76 3.65 -14.67
CA ASP A 278 -4.03 2.83 -15.85
C ASP A 278 -2.83 1.92 -16.20
N MET A 279 -1.60 2.44 -16.07
CA MET A 279 -0.38 1.63 -16.23
C MET A 279 -0.34 0.46 -15.22
N TYR A 280 -0.64 0.74 -13.96
CA TYR A 280 -0.69 -0.28 -12.91
C TYR A 280 -1.82 -1.29 -13.15
N TRP A 281 -3.00 -0.81 -13.57
CA TRP A 281 -4.14 -1.67 -13.92
C TRP A 281 -3.82 -2.64 -15.06
N ARG A 282 -3.14 -2.16 -16.10
CA ARG A 282 -2.73 -3.00 -17.25
C ARG A 282 -1.60 -3.96 -16.92
N GLY A 283 -0.75 -3.59 -15.94
CA GLY A 283 0.41 -4.36 -15.56
C GLY A 283 1.51 -4.40 -16.64
N ILE A 284 2.45 -5.30 -16.44
CA ILE A 284 3.59 -5.51 -17.34
C ILE A 284 3.48 -6.90 -17.94
N HIS A 285 3.69 -7.01 -19.27
CA HIS A 285 3.77 -8.31 -19.92
C HIS A 285 5.02 -9.07 -19.49
N VAL A 286 4.82 -10.30 -19.01
CA VAL A 286 5.91 -11.20 -18.61
C VAL A 286 5.91 -12.41 -19.53
N ASP A 287 7.03 -12.66 -20.21
CA ASP A 287 7.24 -13.88 -21.00
C ASP A 287 7.49 -15.05 -20.04
N LEU A 288 6.45 -15.82 -19.77
CA LEU A 288 6.50 -16.97 -18.86
C LEU A 288 7.45 -18.07 -19.34
N ASN A 289 7.63 -18.25 -20.65
CA ASN A 289 8.56 -19.22 -21.17
C ASN A 289 10.01 -18.83 -20.84
N LYS A 290 10.31 -17.53 -21.02
CA LYS A 290 11.63 -16.99 -20.65
C LYS A 290 11.87 -17.02 -19.14
N VAL A 291 10.86 -16.74 -18.34
CA VAL A 291 10.94 -16.87 -16.87
C VAL A 291 11.26 -18.31 -16.47
N ASN A 292 10.55 -19.29 -17.03
CA ASN A 292 10.78 -20.71 -16.72
C ASN A 292 12.18 -21.19 -17.16
N GLU A 293 12.64 -20.79 -18.34
CA GLU A 293 14.00 -21.03 -18.82
C GLU A 293 15.05 -20.47 -17.83
N LEU A 294 14.84 -19.21 -17.38
CA LEU A 294 15.74 -18.56 -16.44
C LEU A 294 15.71 -19.22 -15.05
N ILE A 295 14.54 -19.63 -14.56
CA ILE A 295 14.39 -20.36 -13.31
C ILE A 295 15.20 -21.68 -13.39
N GLU A 296 15.02 -22.45 -14.46
CA GLU A 296 15.77 -23.71 -14.63
C GLU A 296 17.27 -23.47 -14.68
N LYS A 297 17.72 -22.51 -15.49
CA LYS A 297 19.14 -22.13 -15.63
C LYS A 297 19.75 -21.73 -14.28
N TYR A 298 19.11 -20.79 -13.58
CA TYR A 298 19.66 -20.27 -12.32
C TYR A 298 19.52 -21.25 -11.17
N THR A 299 18.52 -22.14 -11.18
CA THR A 299 18.43 -23.25 -10.23
C THR A 299 19.62 -24.20 -10.39
N LYS A 300 19.96 -24.60 -11.61
CA LYS A 300 21.14 -25.44 -11.87
C LYS A 300 22.44 -24.78 -11.42
N LEU A 301 22.60 -23.48 -11.70
CA LEU A 301 23.78 -22.71 -11.26
C LEU A 301 23.86 -22.60 -9.74
N ARG A 302 22.74 -22.28 -9.09
CA ARG A 302 22.65 -22.23 -7.62
C ARG A 302 23.01 -23.57 -6.99
N ASP A 303 22.43 -24.65 -7.49
CA ASP A 303 22.64 -25.97 -6.91
C ASP A 303 24.08 -26.47 -7.13
N LYS A 304 24.71 -26.09 -8.25
CA LYS A 304 26.13 -26.32 -8.48
C LYS A 304 26.99 -25.54 -7.47
N ALA A 305 26.77 -24.25 -7.35
CA ALA A 305 27.49 -23.37 -6.41
C ALA A 305 27.31 -23.83 -4.96
N LYS A 306 26.07 -24.26 -4.60
CA LYS A 306 25.80 -24.83 -3.28
C LYS A 306 26.59 -26.09 -3.02
N LYS A 307 26.67 -27.02 -3.97
CA LYS A 307 27.47 -28.25 -3.83
C LYS A 307 28.96 -27.92 -3.65
N GLU A 308 29.49 -26.97 -4.43
CA GLU A 308 30.87 -26.53 -4.28
C GLU A 308 31.12 -25.90 -2.90
N PHE A 309 30.19 -25.06 -2.42
CA PHE A 309 30.24 -24.50 -1.08
C PHE A 309 30.19 -25.59 0.00
N ASP A 310 29.24 -26.53 -0.08
CA ASP A 310 29.07 -27.60 0.89
C ASP A 310 30.33 -28.53 0.94
N MET A 311 31.01 -28.73 -0.20
CA MET A 311 32.28 -29.46 -0.23
C MET A 311 33.37 -28.72 0.57
N VAL A 312 33.52 -27.40 0.36
CA VAL A 312 34.48 -26.60 1.13
C VAL A 312 34.11 -26.60 2.62
N ILE A 313 32.83 -26.40 2.95
CA ILE A 313 32.36 -26.41 4.35
C ILE A 313 32.61 -27.77 5.02
N SER A 314 32.47 -28.87 4.29
CA SER A 314 32.74 -30.20 4.84
C SER A 314 34.21 -30.40 5.26
N THR A 315 35.15 -29.75 4.57
CA THR A 315 36.58 -29.81 4.96
C THR A 315 36.88 -29.01 6.23
N LEU A 316 36.03 -28.03 6.55
CA LEU A 316 36.18 -27.16 7.72
C LEU A 316 35.26 -27.58 8.89
N ARG A 317 34.63 -28.75 8.79
CA ARG A 317 33.59 -29.19 9.71
C ARG A 317 34.01 -29.12 11.18
N GLU A 318 35.18 -29.63 11.52
CA GLU A 318 35.68 -29.70 12.90
C GLU A 318 35.91 -28.26 13.47
N GLU A 319 36.48 -27.36 12.66
CA GLU A 319 36.70 -25.97 13.05
C GLU A 319 35.38 -25.22 13.26
N ILE A 320 34.41 -25.45 12.39
CA ILE A 320 33.08 -24.82 12.48
C ILE A 320 32.36 -25.36 13.74
N LEU A 321 32.35 -26.66 13.98
CA LEU A 321 31.73 -27.27 15.17
C LEU A 321 32.38 -26.77 16.46
N PHE A 322 33.72 -26.69 16.48
CA PHE A 322 34.46 -26.15 17.64
C PHE A 322 34.04 -24.70 17.92
N ARG A 323 33.98 -23.87 16.89
CA ARG A 323 33.58 -22.45 17.03
C ARG A 323 32.10 -22.31 17.40
N ALA A 324 31.22 -23.09 16.81
CA ALA A 324 29.79 -23.13 17.15
C ALA A 324 29.58 -23.42 18.63
N LYS A 325 30.33 -24.36 19.19
CA LYS A 325 30.26 -24.75 20.61
C LYS A 325 30.80 -23.68 21.56
N ASN A 326 31.87 -22.97 21.18
CA ASN A 326 32.56 -22.05 22.07
C ASN A 326 32.03 -20.60 21.95
N ASN A 327 31.66 -20.14 20.75
CA ASN A 327 31.28 -18.76 20.47
C ASN A 327 29.80 -18.61 20.12
N GLY A 328 29.16 -19.63 19.51
CA GLY A 328 27.74 -19.57 19.12
C GLY A 328 27.42 -18.63 17.93
N ASP A 329 28.44 -18.17 17.22
CA ASP A 329 28.30 -17.19 16.13
C ASP A 329 28.22 -17.79 14.73
N ILE A 330 28.35 -19.12 14.63
CA ILE A 330 28.19 -19.91 13.42
C ILE A 330 27.58 -21.26 13.79
N GLU A 331 26.90 -21.91 12.84
CA GLU A 331 26.33 -23.27 12.98
C GLU A 331 26.79 -24.23 11.88
N TYR A 332 26.62 -25.52 12.07
CA TYR A 332 26.85 -26.50 11.03
C TYR A 332 25.58 -27.30 10.74
N PRO A 333 25.16 -27.40 9.46
CA PRO A 333 25.75 -26.77 8.27
C PRO A 333 25.60 -25.22 8.30
N VAL A 334 26.59 -24.53 7.71
CA VAL A 334 26.60 -23.07 7.67
C VAL A 334 25.42 -22.54 6.86
N ASN A 335 24.70 -21.59 7.42
CA ASN A 335 23.62 -20.90 6.71
C ASN A 335 24.21 -19.84 5.77
N TYR A 336 24.31 -20.17 4.48
CA TYR A 336 24.84 -19.26 3.44
C TYR A 336 23.96 -18.02 3.20
N ASN A 337 22.72 -17.98 3.68
CA ASN A 337 21.86 -16.81 3.66
C ASN A 337 22.04 -15.90 4.88
N SER A 338 22.89 -16.27 5.84
CA SER A 338 23.20 -15.46 7.01
C SER A 338 24.49 -14.65 6.78
N PRO A 339 24.41 -13.32 6.55
CA PRO A 339 25.61 -12.48 6.42
C PRO A 339 26.54 -12.59 7.61
N ALA A 340 26.00 -12.77 8.82
CA ALA A 340 26.78 -12.93 10.03
C ALA A 340 27.62 -14.19 10.00
N GLN A 341 27.04 -15.34 9.68
CA GLN A 341 27.77 -16.63 9.60
C GLN A 341 28.80 -16.64 8.46
N ILE A 342 28.44 -16.06 7.31
CA ILE A 342 29.38 -15.92 6.19
C ILE A 342 30.57 -15.01 6.56
N LYS A 343 30.33 -13.93 7.32
CA LYS A 343 31.41 -13.08 7.84
C LYS A 343 32.36 -13.87 8.73
N VAL A 344 31.86 -14.63 9.68
CA VAL A 344 32.66 -15.49 10.56
C VAL A 344 33.43 -16.52 9.75
N LEU A 345 32.78 -17.16 8.77
CA LEU A 345 33.43 -18.16 7.92
C LEU A 345 34.62 -17.56 7.15
N ILE A 346 34.44 -16.43 6.49
CA ILE A 346 35.47 -15.84 5.61
C ILE A 346 36.61 -15.22 6.42
N TYR A 347 36.32 -14.45 7.44
CA TYR A 347 37.31 -13.63 8.13
C TYR A 347 37.94 -14.31 9.36
N GLU A 348 37.19 -15.20 10.00
CA GLU A 348 37.64 -15.79 11.26
C GLU A 348 38.09 -17.26 11.09
N ILE A 349 37.38 -18.06 10.28
CA ILE A 349 37.69 -19.48 10.09
C ILE A 349 38.67 -19.65 8.93
N LEU A 350 38.31 -19.22 7.73
CA LEU A 350 39.17 -19.29 6.56
C LEU A 350 40.41 -18.39 6.66
N LYS A 351 40.38 -17.42 7.59
CA LYS A 351 41.48 -16.45 7.81
C LYS A 351 42.04 -16.02 6.48
N SER A 352 41.16 -15.61 5.58
CA SER A 352 41.56 -15.22 4.22
C SER A 352 42.70 -14.22 4.38
N GLY A 353 43.96 -14.66 4.21
CA GLY A 353 45.18 -13.96 4.53
C GLY A 353 45.48 -12.74 3.69
N VAL A 354 44.42 -12.08 3.27
CA VAL A 354 44.39 -10.84 2.51
C VAL A 354 44.64 -9.70 3.48
N ILE A 355 45.84 -9.11 3.41
CA ILE A 355 46.14 -7.92 4.18
C ILE A 355 45.49 -6.74 3.46
N PHE A 356 44.34 -6.30 3.96
CA PHE A 356 43.70 -5.07 3.51
C PHE A 356 44.33 -3.88 4.22
N LYS A 357 44.47 -2.74 3.53
CA LYS A 357 44.77 -1.45 4.17
C LYS A 357 43.70 -1.06 5.21
N LYS A 358 42.51 -1.55 5.04
CA LYS A 358 41.39 -1.45 5.97
C LYS A 358 40.62 -2.77 5.90
N GLU A 359 40.41 -3.45 7.03
CA GLU A 359 39.70 -4.72 7.08
C GLU A 359 38.30 -4.59 6.48
N PRO A 360 37.96 -5.41 5.51
CA PRO A 360 36.60 -5.45 4.98
C PRO A 360 35.67 -6.06 6.04
N THR A 361 34.61 -5.35 6.39
CA THR A 361 33.71 -5.75 7.47
C THR A 361 32.39 -6.30 6.97
N GLY A 362 32.16 -6.30 5.66
CA GLY A 362 30.89 -6.67 5.05
C GLY A 362 30.93 -7.95 4.23
N THR A 363 29.74 -8.48 3.92
CA THR A 363 29.53 -9.63 3.01
C THR A 363 28.75 -9.22 1.76
N GLY A 364 28.67 -7.92 1.48
CA GLY A 364 28.08 -7.42 0.25
C GLY A 364 28.89 -7.80 -0.98
N LYS A 365 28.25 -7.95 -2.15
CA LYS A 365 28.86 -8.38 -3.40
C LYS A 365 30.16 -7.65 -3.70
N HIS A 366 30.19 -6.33 -3.60
CA HIS A 366 31.39 -5.52 -3.87
C HIS A 366 32.56 -5.89 -2.94
N VAL A 367 32.30 -6.14 -1.65
CA VAL A 367 33.31 -6.52 -0.67
C VAL A 367 33.85 -7.92 -0.99
N LEU A 368 32.98 -8.88 -1.28
CA LEU A 368 33.38 -10.23 -1.65
C LEU A 368 34.16 -10.27 -2.97
N ASP A 369 33.77 -9.47 -3.96
CA ASP A 369 34.51 -9.33 -5.22
C ASP A 369 35.93 -8.77 -4.97
N THR A 370 36.08 -7.81 -4.05
CA THR A 370 37.38 -7.27 -3.65
C THR A 370 38.26 -8.34 -2.97
N VAL A 371 37.68 -9.10 -2.02
CA VAL A 371 38.38 -10.22 -1.35
C VAL A 371 38.81 -11.25 -2.39
N LEU A 372 37.96 -11.63 -3.31
CA LEU A 372 38.25 -12.62 -4.34
C LEU A 372 39.36 -12.16 -5.31
N ASN A 373 39.29 -10.90 -5.74
CA ASN A 373 40.27 -10.32 -6.65
C ASN A 373 41.66 -10.23 -5.98
N GLU A 374 41.70 -9.77 -4.75
CA GLU A 374 42.97 -9.71 -4.00
C GLU A 374 43.56 -11.10 -3.71
N ALA A 375 42.73 -12.10 -3.43
CA ALA A 375 43.15 -13.48 -3.26
C ALA A 375 43.77 -14.06 -4.55
N LYS A 376 43.25 -13.69 -5.73
CA LYS A 376 43.78 -14.12 -7.04
C LYS A 376 45.16 -13.49 -7.36
N TYR A 377 45.50 -12.33 -6.80
CA TYR A 377 46.80 -11.69 -7.03
C TYR A 377 47.91 -12.19 -6.07
N LYS A 378 47.56 -12.92 -5.03
CA LYS A 378 48.53 -13.45 -4.03
C LYS A 378 48.75 -14.96 -4.12
N GLY A 379 47.99 -15.70 -4.94
CA GLY A 379 48.19 -17.12 -5.24
C GLY A 379 48.99 -17.31 -6.48
#